data_1da95d6d8dd92442349a1ef58bb46bd5
#
_entry.id   1da95d6d8dd92442349a1ef58bb46bd5
#
_cell.length_a   1.000
_cell.length_b   1.000
_cell.length_c   1.000
_cell.angle_alpha   90.00
_cell.angle_beta   90.00
_cell.angle_gamma   90.00
#
_symmetry.space_group_name_H-M   'P 1'
#
loop_
_entity.id
_entity.type
_entity.pdbx_description
1 polymer ?
#
loop_
_entity_poly.entity_id
_entity_poly.type
_entity_poly.pdbx_seq_one_letter_code
_entity_poly.pdbx_strand_id
1 'polypeptide(L)'
;MKVLALFLLAGTVAFSQPKATAKAATAPILKHQVVKAYPHDREAFTQGLFFQDGQLWEGTGLYERSGLRRVELATGKVLQVHPIGEAYFGEGLAAVGNQLFQLTWKNGLMFVYDKGSFQLQKAFRYTGEGWGLTTDGKQLIMSDGTSALHWVDPLNGSRLATIRVTDGGREIANLNELEWIKGEIWANVWQSNRIARIDPKTGRVKAWLNLTGILTAAEAQGTDVLNGIAYDAKGDRIFITGKLWPKLFEIRAN
;
A
#
# COMPACT_ATOMS: atom_id res chain seq x y z
N MET A 1 32.42 33.92 76.28
CA MET A 1 31.76 32.77 75.65
C MET A 1 30.80 33.30 74.58
N LYS A 2 31.14 33.15 73.32
CA LYS A 2 30.26 33.50 72.16
C LYS A 2 29.65 32.25 71.62
N VAL A 3 28.31 32.16 71.64
CA VAL A 3 27.54 31.03 71.09
C VAL A 3 27.31 31.35 69.61
N LEU A 4 27.78 30.47 68.74
CA LEU A 4 27.58 30.54 67.30
C LEU A 4 26.32 29.73 66.93
N ALA A 5 25.29 30.39 66.42
CA ALA A 5 24.06 29.74 65.96
C ALA A 5 24.24 29.32 64.47
N LEU A 6 24.10 28.04 64.20
CA LEU A 6 24.19 27.45 62.85
C LEU A 6 22.78 27.43 62.28
N PHE A 7 22.51 28.18 61.19
CA PHE A 7 21.23 28.07 60.43
C PHE A 7 21.39 27.01 59.35
N LEU A 8 20.62 25.95 59.48
CA LEU A 8 20.44 24.95 58.39
C LEU A 8 19.39 25.47 57.39
N LEU A 9 19.77 25.79 56.17
CA LEU A 9 18.86 25.99 55.06
C LEU A 9 18.45 24.61 54.48
N ALA A 10 17.18 24.24 54.70
CA ALA A 10 16.59 23.07 53.99
C ALA A 10 16.11 23.51 52.59
N GLY A 11 16.90 23.12 51.56
CA GLY A 11 16.51 23.31 50.17
C GLY A 11 15.44 22.29 49.77
N THR A 12 14.25 22.73 49.45
CA THR A 12 13.18 21.90 48.88
C THR A 12 13.47 21.67 47.39
N VAL A 13 13.84 20.44 47.04
CA VAL A 13 13.95 20.02 45.61
C VAL A 13 12.53 19.74 45.11
N ALA A 14 12.04 20.61 44.22
CA ALA A 14 10.76 20.41 43.55
C ALA A 14 10.96 19.38 42.42
N PHE A 15 10.43 18.16 42.59
CA PHE A 15 10.32 17.19 41.52
C PHE A 15 9.20 17.64 40.55
N SER A 16 9.57 18.09 39.36
CA SER A 16 8.61 18.31 38.29
C SER A 16 8.09 16.96 37.81
N GLN A 17 6.80 16.71 37.99
CA GLN A 17 6.15 15.54 37.41
C GLN A 17 6.22 15.61 35.85
N PRO A 18 6.51 14.49 35.17
CA PRO A 18 6.49 14.46 33.72
C PRO A 18 5.06 14.78 33.24
N LYS A 19 4.93 15.81 32.37
CA LYS A 19 3.68 16.12 31.69
C LYS A 19 3.20 14.87 30.95
N ALA A 20 2.01 14.38 31.30
CA ALA A 20 1.35 13.32 30.56
C ALA A 20 1.27 13.75 29.09
N THR A 21 1.94 13.01 28.20
CA THR A 21 1.84 13.23 26.76
C THR A 21 0.39 12.96 26.35
N ALA A 22 -0.30 13.99 25.85
CA ALA A 22 -1.64 13.84 25.32
C ALA A 22 -1.64 12.72 24.27
N LYS A 23 -2.54 11.74 24.43
CA LYS A 23 -2.69 10.63 23.46
C LYS A 23 -3.00 11.25 22.09
N ALA A 24 -2.17 10.95 21.09
CA ALA A 24 -2.38 11.45 19.74
C ALA A 24 -3.78 11.02 19.26
N ALA A 25 -4.53 11.94 18.66
CA ALA A 25 -5.86 11.64 18.11
C ALA A 25 -5.75 10.63 16.98
N THR A 26 -6.71 9.71 16.88
CA THR A 26 -6.83 8.78 15.76
C THR A 26 -7.35 9.51 14.51
N ALA A 27 -6.96 9.01 13.34
CA ALA A 27 -7.36 9.57 12.05
C ALA A 27 -8.87 9.37 11.80
N PRO A 28 -9.54 10.34 11.15
CA PRO A 28 -10.96 10.25 10.82
C PRO A 28 -11.23 9.16 9.79
N ILE A 29 -12.47 8.62 9.82
CA ILE A 29 -12.96 7.73 8.77
C ILE A 29 -13.74 8.59 7.76
N LEU A 30 -13.29 8.61 6.52
CA LEU A 30 -13.95 9.30 5.41
C LEU A 30 -15.12 8.48 4.88
N LYS A 31 -16.10 9.17 4.35
CA LYS A 31 -17.17 8.58 3.55
C LYS A 31 -16.64 8.32 2.14
N HIS A 32 -17.16 7.27 1.50
CA HIS A 32 -16.93 7.02 0.09
C HIS A 32 -18.28 6.96 -0.64
N GLN A 33 -18.22 7.22 -1.94
CA GLN A 33 -19.34 7.06 -2.86
C GLN A 33 -18.87 6.24 -4.05
N VAL A 34 -19.58 5.17 -4.38
CA VAL A 34 -19.38 4.46 -5.64
C VAL A 34 -19.92 5.31 -6.80
N VAL A 35 -19.06 5.66 -7.74
CA VAL A 35 -19.39 6.42 -8.94
C VAL A 35 -19.83 5.47 -10.05
N LYS A 36 -19.05 4.38 -10.23
CA LYS A 36 -19.28 3.39 -11.27
C LYS A 36 -18.65 2.06 -10.89
N ALA A 37 -19.21 0.97 -11.38
CA ALA A 37 -18.61 -0.35 -11.31
C ALA A 37 -18.25 -0.84 -12.71
N TYR A 38 -17.12 -1.52 -12.81
CA TYR A 38 -16.59 -2.11 -14.03
C TYR A 38 -16.46 -3.63 -13.82
N PRO A 39 -16.52 -4.43 -14.88
CA PRO A 39 -16.21 -5.85 -14.79
C PRO A 39 -14.77 -6.07 -14.33
N HIS A 40 -14.56 -7.08 -13.50
CA HIS A 40 -13.25 -7.54 -13.08
C HIS A 40 -13.21 -9.07 -13.10
N ASP A 41 -12.05 -9.65 -13.39
CA ASP A 41 -11.89 -11.08 -13.54
C ASP A 41 -11.89 -11.78 -12.19
N ARG A 42 -12.87 -12.67 -11.96
CA ARG A 42 -13.00 -13.48 -10.74
C ARG A 42 -11.84 -14.45 -10.50
N GLU A 43 -10.98 -14.67 -11.48
CA GLU A 43 -9.79 -15.49 -11.31
C GLU A 43 -8.54 -14.65 -10.99
N ALA A 44 -8.65 -13.33 -11.02
CA ALA A 44 -7.56 -12.44 -10.66
C ALA A 44 -7.35 -12.40 -9.15
N PHE A 45 -6.30 -13.04 -8.66
CA PHE A 45 -5.85 -12.90 -7.29
C PHE A 45 -4.96 -11.63 -7.21
N THR A 46 -5.61 -10.47 -7.20
CA THR A 46 -4.96 -9.15 -7.34
C THR A 46 -3.99 -8.87 -6.19
N GLN A 47 -2.73 -8.59 -6.53
CA GLN A 47 -1.66 -8.28 -5.58
C GLN A 47 -1.00 -6.92 -5.85
N GLY A 48 -1.11 -6.39 -7.06
CA GLY A 48 -0.69 -5.04 -7.42
C GLY A 48 -1.59 -4.49 -8.50
N LEU A 49 -1.92 -3.22 -8.43
CA LEU A 49 -2.80 -2.56 -9.37
C LEU A 49 -2.37 -1.11 -9.57
N PHE A 50 -2.36 -0.62 -10.80
CA PHE A 50 -2.27 0.80 -11.09
C PHE A 50 -2.96 1.14 -12.41
N PHE A 51 -3.28 2.42 -12.62
CA PHE A 51 -3.88 2.90 -13.86
C PHE A 51 -2.92 3.82 -14.60
N GLN A 52 -2.62 3.50 -15.84
CA GLN A 52 -1.77 4.34 -16.69
C GLN A 52 -2.14 4.18 -18.16
N ASP A 53 -2.06 5.29 -18.92
CA ASP A 53 -2.28 5.32 -20.37
C ASP A 53 -3.66 4.77 -20.79
N GLY A 54 -4.70 5.03 -19.97
CA GLY A 54 -6.07 4.60 -20.23
C GLY A 54 -6.37 3.14 -19.89
N GLN A 55 -5.45 2.41 -19.29
CA GLN A 55 -5.54 0.98 -19.01
C GLN A 55 -5.18 0.66 -17.57
N LEU A 56 -5.70 -0.47 -17.08
CA LEU A 56 -5.27 -1.06 -15.81
C LEU A 56 -4.07 -1.98 -16.04
N TRP A 57 -3.15 -1.93 -15.12
CA TRP A 57 -1.99 -2.81 -15.03
C TRP A 57 -2.12 -3.57 -13.72
N GLU A 58 -2.11 -4.89 -13.81
CA GLU A 58 -2.42 -5.76 -12.69
C GLU A 58 -1.36 -6.84 -12.52
N GLY A 59 -0.82 -6.97 -11.30
CA GLY A 59 -0.05 -8.10 -10.83
C GLY A 59 -0.95 -9.08 -10.10
N THR A 60 -0.92 -10.35 -10.49
CA THR A 60 -1.68 -11.39 -9.81
C THR A 60 -0.77 -12.35 -9.05
N GLY A 61 -1.27 -12.86 -7.92
CA GLY A 61 -0.62 -13.88 -7.09
C GLY A 61 -1.10 -15.29 -7.39
N LEU A 62 -0.72 -16.19 -6.53
CA LEU A 62 -0.83 -17.67 -6.53
C LEU A 62 0.32 -18.34 -7.30
N TYR A 63 0.94 -19.33 -6.64
CA TYR A 63 1.94 -20.19 -7.29
C TYR A 63 1.34 -20.81 -8.55
N GLU A 64 2.14 -21.00 -9.58
CA GLU A 64 1.76 -21.54 -10.89
C GLU A 64 0.80 -20.66 -11.74
N ARG A 65 0.19 -19.62 -11.13
CA ARG A 65 -0.84 -18.77 -11.75
C ARG A 65 -0.51 -17.28 -11.71
N SER A 66 0.60 -16.89 -11.09
CA SER A 66 1.03 -15.50 -10.98
C SER A 66 1.43 -14.90 -12.32
N GLY A 67 1.12 -13.63 -12.53
CA GLY A 67 1.49 -12.95 -13.77
C GLY A 67 1.31 -11.44 -13.75
N LEU A 68 1.74 -10.83 -14.84
CA LEU A 68 1.50 -9.45 -15.20
C LEU A 68 0.35 -9.39 -16.21
N ARG A 69 -0.54 -8.44 -16.05
CA ARG A 69 -1.69 -8.26 -16.94
C ARG A 69 -1.87 -6.80 -17.31
N ARG A 70 -2.25 -6.54 -18.55
CA ARG A 70 -2.75 -5.27 -19.02
C ARG A 70 -4.22 -5.44 -19.36
N VAL A 71 -5.09 -4.63 -18.77
CA VAL A 71 -6.53 -4.86 -18.77
C VAL A 71 -7.26 -3.60 -19.26
N GLU A 72 -8.25 -3.79 -20.14
CA GLU A 72 -9.14 -2.75 -20.57
C GLU A 72 -10.14 -2.40 -19.46
N LEU A 73 -10.13 -1.15 -18.99
CA LEU A 73 -10.97 -0.73 -17.87
C LEU A 73 -12.48 -0.96 -18.11
N ALA A 74 -12.93 -0.66 -19.31
CA ALA A 74 -14.38 -0.64 -19.60
C ALA A 74 -15.02 -2.03 -19.56
N THR A 75 -14.30 -3.05 -19.97
CA THR A 75 -14.80 -4.42 -20.18
C THR A 75 -14.19 -5.45 -19.26
N GLY A 76 -13.09 -5.13 -18.56
CA GLY A 76 -12.28 -6.09 -17.81
C GLY A 76 -11.50 -7.08 -18.70
N LYS A 77 -11.48 -6.86 -20.02
CA LYS A 77 -10.78 -7.74 -20.97
C LYS A 77 -9.27 -7.65 -20.78
N VAL A 78 -8.63 -8.80 -20.60
CA VAL A 78 -7.16 -8.92 -20.57
C VAL A 78 -6.63 -8.72 -21.99
N LEU A 79 -5.87 -7.66 -22.19
CA LEU A 79 -5.26 -7.28 -23.48
C LEU A 79 -3.92 -7.93 -23.69
N GLN A 80 -3.17 -8.13 -22.60
CA GLN A 80 -1.86 -8.76 -22.59
C GLN A 80 -1.67 -9.46 -21.26
N VAL A 81 -1.04 -10.62 -21.27
CA VAL A 81 -0.68 -11.38 -20.07
C VAL A 81 0.73 -11.94 -20.22
N HIS A 82 1.48 -11.95 -19.12
CA HIS A 82 2.78 -12.59 -19.03
C HIS A 82 2.85 -13.39 -17.72
N PRO A 83 2.85 -14.71 -17.79
CA PRO A 83 3.03 -15.55 -16.60
C PRO A 83 4.45 -15.38 -16.06
N ILE A 84 4.60 -15.31 -14.74
CA ILE A 84 5.91 -15.45 -14.10
C ILE A 84 6.15 -16.94 -13.80
N GLY A 85 7.40 -17.33 -13.56
CA GLY A 85 7.72 -18.75 -13.32
C GLY A 85 6.91 -19.36 -12.17
N GLU A 86 6.56 -20.62 -12.28
CA GLU A 86 5.67 -21.38 -11.37
C GLU A 86 6.12 -21.36 -9.89
N ALA A 87 7.43 -21.22 -9.66
CA ALA A 87 8.04 -21.14 -8.34
C ALA A 87 7.82 -19.80 -7.61
N TYR A 88 7.22 -18.82 -8.28
CA TYR A 88 7.04 -17.47 -7.74
C TYR A 88 5.57 -17.17 -7.45
N PHE A 89 5.37 -16.54 -6.31
CA PHE A 89 4.10 -15.89 -5.99
C PHE A 89 4.26 -14.40 -6.28
N GLY A 90 3.61 -13.90 -7.33
CA GLY A 90 3.66 -12.49 -7.72
C GLY A 90 2.92 -11.61 -6.72
N GLU A 91 3.48 -10.42 -6.48
CA GLU A 91 2.98 -9.46 -5.52
C GLU A 91 2.89 -8.05 -6.15
N GLY A 92 3.07 -7.00 -5.38
CA GLY A 92 2.93 -5.61 -5.76
C GLY A 92 3.60 -5.25 -7.09
N LEU A 93 2.95 -4.36 -7.83
CA LEU A 93 3.33 -3.95 -9.19
C LEU A 93 3.36 -2.43 -9.29
N ALA A 94 4.42 -1.86 -9.84
CA ALA A 94 4.50 -0.43 -10.13
C ALA A 94 5.27 -0.16 -11.43
N ALA A 95 5.14 1.05 -12.00
CA ALA A 95 5.86 1.47 -13.18
C ALA A 95 6.67 2.74 -12.94
N VAL A 96 7.94 2.75 -13.35
CA VAL A 96 8.79 3.95 -13.41
C VAL A 96 9.34 4.08 -14.83
N GLY A 97 8.96 5.15 -15.51
CA GLY A 97 9.30 5.31 -16.93
C GLY A 97 8.74 4.18 -17.78
N ASN A 98 9.60 3.51 -18.55
CA ASN A 98 9.25 2.35 -19.39
C ASN A 98 9.53 1.00 -18.71
N GLN A 99 9.67 0.97 -17.39
CA GLN A 99 9.94 -0.26 -16.65
C GLN A 99 8.78 -0.60 -15.73
N LEU A 100 8.43 -1.90 -15.65
CA LEU A 100 7.55 -2.47 -14.66
C LEU A 100 8.38 -3.16 -13.59
N PHE A 101 7.98 -3.00 -12.35
CA PHE A 101 8.60 -3.62 -11.18
C PHE A 101 7.55 -4.49 -10.50
N GLN A 102 7.85 -5.78 -10.34
CA GLN A 102 6.98 -6.72 -9.64
C GLN A 102 7.71 -7.41 -8.51
N LEU A 103 7.13 -7.38 -7.33
CA LEU A 103 7.64 -8.12 -6.18
C LEU A 103 7.25 -9.60 -6.25
N THR A 104 7.98 -10.42 -5.51
CA THR A 104 7.61 -11.80 -5.18
C THR A 104 7.41 -11.91 -3.66
N TRP A 105 6.46 -12.73 -3.19
CA TRP A 105 6.14 -12.83 -1.78
C TRP A 105 7.36 -13.18 -0.91
N LYS A 106 7.87 -14.42 -1.02
CA LYS A 106 8.91 -14.98 -0.13
C LYS A 106 10.26 -15.21 -0.81
N ASN A 107 10.32 -15.07 -2.13
CA ASN A 107 11.54 -15.33 -2.87
C ASN A 107 12.57 -14.20 -2.77
N GLY A 108 12.18 -13.02 -2.23
CA GLY A 108 13.06 -11.86 -2.09
C GLY A 108 13.57 -11.33 -3.42
N LEU A 109 12.74 -11.43 -4.49
CA LEU A 109 13.06 -10.96 -5.82
C LEU A 109 12.07 -9.88 -6.26
N MET A 110 12.61 -8.81 -6.82
CA MET A 110 11.86 -7.80 -7.56
C MET A 110 12.27 -7.89 -9.02
N PHE A 111 11.35 -8.37 -9.85
CA PHE A 111 11.56 -8.44 -11.30
C PHE A 111 11.37 -7.07 -11.93
N VAL A 112 12.16 -6.80 -12.97
CA VAL A 112 12.08 -5.58 -13.78
C VAL A 112 11.85 -5.98 -15.23
N TYR A 113 10.73 -5.52 -15.79
CA TYR A 113 10.33 -5.81 -17.16
C TYR A 113 10.30 -4.53 -18.00
N ASP A 114 10.48 -4.66 -19.30
CA ASP A 114 10.04 -3.65 -20.25
C ASP A 114 8.51 -3.55 -20.23
N LYS A 115 7.98 -2.34 -20.04
CA LYS A 115 6.52 -2.12 -19.89
C LYS A 115 5.73 -2.47 -21.13
N GLY A 116 6.28 -2.24 -22.32
CA GLY A 116 5.57 -2.49 -23.58
C GLY A 116 5.48 -3.96 -23.95
N SER A 117 6.58 -4.69 -23.80
CA SER A 117 6.73 -6.08 -24.23
C SER A 117 6.54 -7.12 -23.12
N PHE A 118 6.61 -6.72 -21.86
CA PHE A 118 6.71 -7.60 -20.67
C PHE A 118 7.98 -8.49 -20.68
N GLN A 119 8.99 -8.14 -21.46
CA GLN A 119 10.26 -8.87 -21.42
C GLN A 119 11.00 -8.58 -20.12
N LEU A 120 11.41 -9.65 -19.43
CA LEU A 120 12.24 -9.56 -18.23
C LEU A 120 13.60 -8.98 -18.61
N GLN A 121 13.98 -7.87 -17.97
CA GLN A 121 15.25 -7.18 -18.19
C GLN A 121 16.29 -7.55 -17.13
N LYS A 122 15.86 -7.58 -15.88
CA LYS A 122 16.71 -7.86 -14.72
C LYS A 122 15.88 -8.21 -13.50
N ALA A 123 16.55 -8.63 -12.42
CA ALA A 123 15.92 -8.80 -11.12
C ALA A 123 16.84 -8.23 -10.03
N PHE A 124 16.24 -7.63 -9.02
CA PHE A 124 16.92 -7.22 -7.79
C PHE A 124 16.57 -8.16 -6.65
N ARG A 125 17.46 -8.27 -5.67
CA ARG A 125 17.21 -9.03 -4.44
C ARG A 125 16.86 -8.06 -3.32
N TYR A 126 15.91 -8.45 -2.47
CA TYR A 126 15.62 -7.79 -1.20
C TYR A 126 15.49 -8.81 -0.08
N THR A 127 15.53 -8.34 1.17
CA THR A 127 15.42 -9.20 2.34
C THR A 127 14.01 -9.09 2.93
N GLY A 128 13.45 -10.22 3.35
CA GLY A 128 12.10 -10.30 3.91
C GLY A 128 11.05 -10.63 2.85
N GLU A 129 9.80 -10.36 3.16
CA GLU A 129 8.67 -10.52 2.25
C GLU A 129 8.45 -9.24 1.45
N GLY A 130 7.91 -9.36 0.23
CA GLY A 130 7.42 -8.24 -0.56
C GLY A 130 5.93 -8.36 -0.72
N TRP A 131 5.18 -7.28 -0.44
CA TRP A 131 3.72 -7.26 -0.53
C TRP A 131 3.26 -6.22 -1.56
N GLY A 132 2.94 -5.00 -1.17
CA GLY A 132 2.51 -3.95 -2.08
C GLY A 132 3.69 -3.14 -2.65
N LEU A 133 3.48 -2.52 -3.80
CA LEU A 133 4.46 -1.66 -4.45
C LEU A 133 3.76 -0.52 -5.17
N THR A 134 4.23 0.71 -4.95
CA THR A 134 3.83 1.90 -5.71
C THR A 134 5.04 2.80 -5.98
N THR A 135 4.83 3.96 -6.57
CA THR A 135 5.90 4.92 -6.88
C THR A 135 5.41 6.36 -6.76
N ASP A 136 6.29 7.24 -6.30
CA ASP A 136 6.11 8.70 -6.36
C ASP A 136 6.52 9.31 -7.72
N GLY A 137 6.85 8.45 -8.69
CA GLY A 137 7.36 8.79 -10.01
C GLY A 137 8.89 8.82 -10.10
N LYS A 138 9.59 8.73 -8.96
CA LYS A 138 11.08 8.73 -8.88
C LYS A 138 11.60 7.50 -8.16
N GLN A 139 10.99 7.16 -7.05
CA GLN A 139 11.36 6.05 -6.19
C GLN A 139 10.20 5.05 -6.10
N LEU A 140 10.52 3.81 -5.82
CA LEU A 140 9.54 2.80 -5.47
C LEU A 140 9.25 2.88 -3.96
N ILE A 141 8.03 2.52 -3.57
CA ILE A 141 7.61 2.41 -2.17
C ILE A 141 7.02 1.03 -1.98
N MET A 142 7.59 0.25 -1.08
CA MET A 142 7.27 -1.16 -0.87
C MET A 142 6.71 -1.38 0.53
N SER A 143 5.69 -2.21 0.68
CA SER A 143 5.24 -2.80 1.93
C SER A 143 5.73 -4.24 2.08
N ASP A 144 5.76 -4.76 3.31
CA ASP A 144 6.23 -6.10 3.67
C ASP A 144 5.30 -6.84 4.66
N GLY A 145 4.06 -6.36 4.79
CA GLY A 145 3.07 -6.89 5.73
C GLY A 145 3.25 -6.40 7.17
N THR A 146 4.32 -5.69 7.49
CA THR A 146 4.50 -5.02 8.79
C THR A 146 3.89 -3.61 8.78
N SER A 147 4.25 -2.78 9.76
CA SER A 147 3.93 -1.34 9.77
C SER A 147 4.95 -0.51 8.97
N ALA A 148 5.97 -1.14 8.40
CA ALA A 148 7.02 -0.44 7.66
C ALA A 148 6.63 -0.21 6.20
N LEU A 149 6.99 0.97 5.67
CA LEU A 149 7.05 1.26 4.25
C LEU A 149 8.49 1.62 3.89
N HIS A 150 8.99 1.03 2.80
CA HIS A 150 10.38 1.14 2.37
C HIS A 150 10.49 1.88 1.05
N TRP A 151 11.28 2.94 1.01
CA TRP A 151 11.69 3.58 -0.24
C TRP A 151 12.81 2.77 -0.88
N VAL A 152 12.69 2.50 -2.17
CA VAL A 152 13.62 1.66 -2.92
C VAL A 152 14.05 2.39 -4.19
N ASP A 153 15.36 2.35 -4.49
CA ASP A 153 15.91 2.90 -5.72
C ASP A 153 15.57 2.00 -6.92
N PRO A 154 14.83 2.49 -7.92
CA PRO A 154 14.48 1.70 -9.10
C PRO A 154 15.67 1.34 -9.98
N LEU A 155 16.83 1.99 -9.83
CA LEU A 155 18.02 1.70 -10.63
C LEU A 155 18.76 0.44 -10.20
N ASN A 156 18.79 0.18 -8.89
CA ASN A 156 19.60 -0.89 -8.29
C ASN A 156 18.89 -1.74 -7.23
N GLY A 157 17.63 -1.40 -6.87
CA GLY A 157 16.85 -2.13 -5.88
C GLY A 157 17.26 -1.88 -4.42
N SER A 158 18.15 -0.92 -4.15
CA SER A 158 18.60 -0.64 -2.79
C SER A 158 17.55 0.08 -1.97
N ARG A 159 17.45 -0.26 -0.67
CA ARG A 159 16.59 0.44 0.27
C ARG A 159 17.21 1.79 0.64
N LEU A 160 16.47 2.87 0.38
CA LEU A 160 16.89 4.25 0.62
C LEU A 160 16.46 4.75 2.01
N ALA A 161 15.22 4.43 2.39
CA ALA A 161 14.61 4.87 3.64
C ALA A 161 13.53 3.91 4.11
N THR A 162 13.14 4.05 5.37
CA THR A 162 12.01 3.30 5.95
C THR A 162 11.26 4.23 6.90
N ILE A 163 9.93 4.21 6.83
CA ILE A 163 9.06 4.84 7.83
C ILE A 163 8.18 3.78 8.47
N ARG A 164 7.67 4.09 9.68
CA ARG A 164 6.65 3.29 10.34
C ARG A 164 5.31 3.99 10.28
N VAL A 165 4.30 3.24 9.87
CA VAL A 165 2.93 3.76 9.76
C VAL A 165 2.24 3.66 11.12
N THR A 166 1.64 4.78 11.56
CA THR A 166 1.00 4.88 12.87
C THR A 166 -0.33 5.64 12.80
N ASP A 167 -1.29 5.26 13.66
CA ASP A 167 -2.52 6.01 13.92
C ASP A 167 -2.73 6.14 15.42
N GLY A 168 -2.92 7.37 15.90
CA GLY A 168 -3.06 7.65 17.33
C GLY A 168 -1.89 7.13 18.19
N GLY A 169 -0.67 7.05 17.61
CA GLY A 169 0.53 6.53 18.27
C GLY A 169 0.64 5.00 18.28
N ARG A 170 -0.26 4.27 17.60
CA ARG A 170 -0.19 2.81 17.44
C ARG A 170 0.28 2.46 16.04
N GLU A 171 1.16 1.49 15.92
CA GLU A 171 1.60 0.97 14.63
C GLU A 171 0.44 0.27 13.90
N ILE A 172 0.37 0.48 12.58
CA ILE A 172 -0.59 -0.14 11.67
C ILE A 172 0.15 -1.18 10.84
N ALA A 173 0.02 -2.43 11.22
CA ALA A 173 0.58 -3.57 10.49
C ALA A 173 -0.37 -4.06 9.37
N ASN A 174 0.08 -5.11 8.67
CA ASN A 174 -0.62 -5.72 7.55
C ASN A 174 -0.81 -4.78 6.36
N LEU A 175 0.08 -3.80 6.19
CA LEU A 175 0.08 -2.96 4.99
C LEU A 175 0.37 -3.83 3.77
N ASN A 176 -0.52 -3.77 2.79
CA ASN A 176 -0.47 -4.62 1.61
C ASN A 176 -0.37 -3.77 0.34
N GLU A 177 -1.29 -3.91 -0.58
CA GLU A 177 -1.26 -3.21 -1.85
C GLU A 177 -1.26 -1.68 -1.63
N LEU A 178 -0.51 -0.96 -2.45
CA LEU A 178 -0.18 0.45 -2.30
C LEU A 178 -0.46 1.24 -3.56
N GLU A 179 -0.97 2.47 -3.39
CA GLU A 179 -1.05 3.44 -4.49
C GLU A 179 -0.65 4.84 -4.05
N TRP A 180 0.06 5.56 -4.94
CA TRP A 180 0.45 6.95 -4.74
C TRP A 180 -0.62 7.89 -5.29
N ILE A 181 -1.34 8.60 -4.40
CA ILE A 181 -2.42 9.50 -4.80
C ILE A 181 -2.17 10.90 -4.24
N LYS A 182 -1.94 11.88 -5.11
CA LYS A 182 -1.83 13.31 -4.75
C LYS A 182 -0.86 13.58 -3.59
N GLY A 183 0.29 12.92 -3.58
CA GLY A 183 1.31 13.13 -2.55
C GLY A 183 1.07 12.36 -1.25
N GLU A 184 0.15 11.41 -1.23
CA GLU A 184 -0.13 10.50 -0.13
C GLU A 184 0.04 9.05 -0.58
N ILE A 185 0.39 8.16 0.37
CA ILE A 185 0.37 6.71 0.15
C ILE A 185 -0.98 6.20 0.62
N TRP A 186 -1.70 5.52 -0.28
CA TRP A 186 -2.90 4.78 0.08
C TRP A 186 -2.54 3.32 0.19
N ALA A 187 -2.93 2.66 1.27
CA ALA A 187 -2.53 1.29 1.57
C ALA A 187 -3.74 0.44 1.95
N ASN A 188 -3.93 -0.69 1.29
CA ASN A 188 -4.80 -1.73 1.79
C ASN A 188 -4.25 -2.29 3.11
N VAL A 189 -5.11 -2.55 4.08
CA VAL A 189 -4.75 -3.28 5.31
C VAL A 189 -5.32 -4.68 5.21
N TRP A 190 -4.44 -5.67 5.02
CA TRP A 190 -4.81 -7.07 4.79
C TRP A 190 -5.71 -7.61 5.90
N GLN A 191 -6.66 -8.47 5.53
CA GLN A 191 -7.74 -9.01 6.37
C GLN A 191 -8.68 -7.92 6.94
N SER A 192 -8.76 -6.78 6.27
CA SER A 192 -9.73 -5.75 6.62
C SER A 192 -10.37 -5.15 5.37
N ASN A 193 -11.51 -4.46 5.54
CA ASN A 193 -12.13 -3.67 4.47
C ASN A 193 -11.71 -2.20 4.55
N ARG A 194 -10.45 -1.93 4.93
CA ARG A 194 -9.97 -0.57 5.18
C ARG A 194 -8.78 -0.23 4.31
N ILE A 195 -8.74 1.03 3.89
CA ILE A 195 -7.59 1.66 3.25
C ILE A 195 -7.11 2.79 4.14
N ALA A 196 -5.80 2.81 4.41
CA ALA A 196 -5.14 3.90 5.13
C ALA A 196 -4.64 4.94 4.13
N ARG A 197 -4.93 6.23 4.36
CA ARG A 197 -4.27 7.35 3.69
C ARG A 197 -3.13 7.83 4.58
N ILE A 198 -1.91 7.75 4.09
CA ILE A 198 -0.70 7.88 4.89
C ILE A 198 0.12 9.08 4.40
N ASP A 199 0.57 9.91 5.32
CA ASP A 199 1.54 10.95 5.06
C ASP A 199 2.93 10.31 4.83
N PRO A 200 3.54 10.43 3.63
CA PRO A 200 4.80 9.78 3.31
C PRO A 200 6.01 10.32 4.08
N LYS A 201 5.91 11.51 4.66
CA LYS A 201 7.01 12.12 5.42
C LYS A 201 7.05 11.67 6.88
N THR A 202 5.87 11.42 7.46
CA THR A 202 5.74 11.14 8.90
C THR A 202 5.30 9.73 9.21
N GLY A 203 4.75 8.99 8.24
CA GLY A 203 4.12 7.69 8.44
C GLY A 203 2.77 7.77 9.18
N ARG A 204 2.25 8.96 9.46
CA ARG A 204 0.96 9.09 10.14
C ARG A 204 -0.18 8.81 9.18
N VAL A 205 -1.14 8.01 9.63
CA VAL A 205 -2.43 7.88 8.93
C VAL A 205 -3.16 9.22 9.06
N LYS A 206 -3.51 9.81 7.92
CA LYS A 206 -4.27 11.06 7.82
C LYS A 206 -5.77 10.83 7.85
N ALA A 207 -6.20 9.72 7.25
CA ALA A 207 -7.60 9.32 7.19
C ALA A 207 -7.72 7.83 6.85
N TRP A 208 -8.88 7.28 7.12
CA TRP A 208 -9.28 5.92 6.75
C TRP A 208 -10.44 5.94 5.76
N LEU A 209 -10.45 5.01 4.81
CA LEU A 209 -11.67 4.61 4.12
C LEU A 209 -12.12 3.25 4.68
N ASN A 210 -13.42 3.12 4.90
CA ASN A 210 -14.03 1.84 5.24
C ASN A 210 -14.94 1.42 4.09
N LEU A 211 -14.59 0.32 3.41
CA LEU A 211 -15.30 -0.21 2.24
C LEU A 211 -16.16 -1.43 2.58
N THR A 212 -16.46 -1.64 3.86
CA THR A 212 -17.37 -2.71 4.28
C THR A 212 -18.72 -2.57 3.57
N GLY A 213 -19.15 -3.64 2.92
CA GLY A 213 -20.43 -3.69 2.19
C GLY A 213 -20.39 -3.09 0.78
N ILE A 214 -19.21 -2.80 0.22
CA ILE A 214 -19.10 -2.36 -1.18
C ILE A 214 -19.51 -3.45 -2.17
N LEU A 215 -19.24 -4.72 -1.85
CA LEU A 215 -19.81 -5.89 -2.53
C LEU A 215 -21.15 -6.28 -1.87
N THR A 216 -22.12 -6.65 -2.67
CA THR A 216 -23.32 -7.32 -2.16
C THR A 216 -22.98 -8.73 -1.67
N ALA A 217 -23.84 -9.33 -0.86
CA ALA A 217 -23.63 -10.70 -0.36
C ALA A 217 -23.45 -11.74 -1.48
N ALA A 218 -24.17 -11.58 -2.59
CA ALA A 218 -24.04 -12.47 -3.75
C ALA A 218 -22.70 -12.27 -4.49
N GLU A 219 -22.23 -11.03 -4.62
CA GLU A 219 -20.95 -10.72 -5.26
C GLU A 219 -19.76 -11.20 -4.43
N ALA A 220 -19.89 -11.18 -3.10
CA ALA A 220 -18.84 -11.60 -2.17
C ALA A 220 -18.64 -13.13 -2.11
N GLN A 221 -19.53 -13.91 -2.71
CA GLN A 221 -19.36 -15.36 -2.74
C GLN A 221 -18.14 -15.78 -3.58
N GLY A 222 -17.22 -16.53 -2.97
CA GLY A 222 -15.99 -17.01 -3.62
C GLY A 222 -14.93 -15.93 -3.82
N THR A 223 -15.08 -14.74 -3.21
CA THR A 223 -14.06 -13.70 -3.21
C THR A 223 -13.13 -13.84 -2.01
N ASP A 224 -11.94 -13.24 -2.10
CA ASP A 224 -11.01 -13.04 -1.00
C ASP A 224 -11.00 -11.56 -0.61
N VAL A 225 -9.99 -11.09 0.09
CA VAL A 225 -9.94 -9.76 0.70
C VAL A 225 -9.88 -8.60 -0.30
N LEU A 226 -10.29 -7.43 0.16
CA LEU A 226 -10.02 -6.15 -0.46
C LEU A 226 -8.51 -6.00 -0.70
N ASN A 227 -8.10 -5.83 -1.95
CA ASN A 227 -6.71 -5.60 -2.33
C ASN A 227 -6.63 -5.10 -3.78
N GLY A 228 -6.12 -3.90 -3.97
CA GLY A 228 -5.98 -3.25 -5.27
C GLY A 228 -6.57 -1.85 -5.28
N ILE A 229 -5.69 -0.86 -5.44
CA ILE A 229 -5.98 0.56 -5.56
C ILE A 229 -5.32 1.04 -6.85
N ALA A 230 -6.04 1.77 -7.69
CA ALA A 230 -5.43 2.41 -8.84
C ALA A 230 -5.91 3.85 -8.96
N TYR A 231 -5.06 4.74 -9.47
CA TYR A 231 -5.36 6.15 -9.61
C TYR A 231 -5.12 6.66 -11.03
N ASP A 232 -6.17 7.21 -11.63
CA ASP A 232 -6.06 7.98 -12.86
C ASP A 232 -5.81 9.45 -12.53
N ALA A 233 -4.57 9.87 -12.56
CA ALA A 233 -4.17 11.25 -12.25
C ALA A 233 -4.75 12.28 -13.23
N LYS A 234 -5.01 11.89 -14.48
CA LYS A 234 -5.58 12.79 -15.50
C LYS A 234 -7.07 13.02 -15.31
N GLY A 235 -7.80 11.96 -14.97
CA GLY A 235 -9.25 12.02 -14.76
C GLY A 235 -9.64 12.26 -13.30
N ASP A 236 -8.67 12.29 -12.39
CA ASP A 236 -8.90 12.34 -10.93
C ASP A 236 -9.83 11.23 -10.44
N ARG A 237 -9.60 9.99 -10.90
CA ARG A 237 -10.44 8.83 -10.60
C ARG A 237 -9.69 7.81 -9.76
N ILE A 238 -10.36 7.30 -8.74
CA ILE A 238 -9.82 6.26 -7.85
C ILE A 238 -10.57 4.97 -8.12
N PHE A 239 -9.84 3.88 -8.35
CA PHE A 239 -10.38 2.56 -8.59
C PHE A 239 -9.98 1.61 -7.47
N ILE A 240 -10.93 0.77 -7.04
CA ILE A 240 -10.76 -0.18 -5.94
C ILE A 240 -11.28 -1.54 -6.39
N THR A 241 -10.52 -2.58 -6.09
CA THR A 241 -10.94 -3.98 -6.28
C THR A 241 -10.44 -4.86 -5.14
N GLY A 242 -10.53 -6.17 -5.31
CA GLY A 242 -10.02 -7.15 -4.37
C GLY A 242 -9.68 -8.47 -5.06
N LYS A 243 -9.06 -9.37 -4.31
CA LYS A 243 -8.69 -10.70 -4.78
C LYS A 243 -9.93 -11.50 -5.15
N LEU A 244 -9.99 -11.98 -6.39
CA LEU A 244 -11.12 -12.75 -6.92
C LEU A 244 -12.45 -11.97 -6.94
N TRP A 245 -12.39 -10.64 -6.91
CA TRP A 245 -13.61 -9.84 -6.97
C TRP A 245 -14.18 -9.80 -8.38
N PRO A 246 -15.54 -9.79 -8.54
CA PRO A 246 -16.19 -9.69 -9.85
C PRO A 246 -16.19 -8.29 -10.42
N LYS A 247 -15.84 -7.29 -9.60
CA LYS A 247 -15.95 -5.87 -9.95
C LYS A 247 -14.76 -5.07 -9.49
N LEU A 248 -14.46 -4.05 -10.27
CA LEU A 248 -13.64 -2.93 -9.90
C LEU A 248 -14.56 -1.71 -9.75
N PHE A 249 -14.40 -0.95 -8.68
CA PHE A 249 -15.25 0.20 -8.37
C PHE A 249 -14.49 1.50 -8.54
N GLU A 250 -15.04 2.43 -9.30
CA GLU A 250 -14.64 3.83 -9.26
C GLU A 250 -15.32 4.49 -8.07
N ILE A 251 -14.55 5.13 -7.21
CA ILE A 251 -15.05 5.78 -5.99
C ILE A 251 -14.63 7.24 -5.90
N ARG A 252 -15.39 8.01 -5.12
CA ARG A 252 -14.97 9.28 -4.53
C ARG A 252 -14.81 9.12 -3.03
N ALA A 253 -13.75 9.69 -2.46
CA ALA A 253 -13.47 9.72 -1.03
C ALA A 253 -13.62 11.18 -0.54
N ASN A 254 -14.57 11.44 0.36
CA ASN A 254 -14.94 12.77 0.87
C ASN A 254 -14.69 12.87 2.37
#